data_5bbc514b467958b78ad5b4560be4915d
#
_entry.id   5bbc514b467958b78ad5b4560be4915d
#
_cell.length_a   1.000
_cell.length_b   1.000
_cell.length_c   1.000
_cell.angle_alpha   90.00
_cell.angle_beta   90.00
_cell.angle_gamma   90.00
#
_symmetry.space_group_name_H-M   'P 1'
#
loop_
_entity.id
_entity.type
_entity.pdbx_description
1 polymer ?
#
loop_
_entity_poly.entity_id
_entity_poly.type
_entity_poly.pdbx_seq_one_letter_code
_entity_poly.pdbx_strand_id
1 'polypeptide(L)'
;MKIVKVEPIPVAYPEPNDFNAERYLCLVKITTDDGLVGWGESITQFKEANFAVAALIEGLSEFVIGKSPIDNQAIWTSIRERYWWYGYRGGLAAYALSAIDIALWDLKGKALNASLLDLLGGPVHEKLPAIASGHAHDSSIPAMAEQAKGWLATGMQGVKVGFGKRGNAHLGYEHDRDVEYVKQMREALGPDKKLIIDLGYAIKWDVATAVKRVQAFDEYNIDWIEEPLGAWDPDGYRTLRDKTKTLIAYGEREWNVAGYEAIIATGTCDVFGIDPGRVEGVTGFTKIVSRIESAKRQANAHAWSSAIVSAASIAVSFSSLAFKLFEFKPLANPMQNDLVKTPLTHTDGWVYPPSGPGLGIEINEDVVNKYRQKK
;
A
#
# COMPACT_ATOMS: atom_id res chain seq x y z
N MET A 1 -13.80 28.32 -7.89
CA MET A 1 -13.74 27.00 -7.21
C MET A 1 -12.93 27.13 -5.94
N LYS A 2 -13.59 26.96 -4.80
CA LYS A 2 -12.99 26.94 -3.45
C LYS A 2 -13.55 25.77 -2.68
N ILE A 3 -12.73 25.16 -1.84
CA ILE A 3 -13.16 24.08 -0.94
C ILE A 3 -14.07 24.67 0.14
N VAL A 4 -15.23 24.09 0.34
CA VAL A 4 -16.24 24.53 1.31
C VAL A 4 -16.49 23.49 2.41
N LYS A 5 -16.12 22.21 2.19
CA LYS A 5 -16.33 21.15 3.17
C LYS A 5 -15.21 20.12 3.12
N VAL A 6 -14.75 19.70 4.29
CA VAL A 6 -13.86 18.54 4.51
C VAL A 6 -14.57 17.61 5.49
N GLU A 7 -14.85 16.38 5.09
CA GLU A 7 -15.62 15.42 5.87
C GLU A 7 -14.82 14.13 6.07
N PRO A 8 -14.25 13.87 7.25
CA PRO A 8 -13.67 12.57 7.57
C PRO A 8 -14.78 11.55 7.81
N ILE A 9 -14.58 10.36 7.28
CA ILE A 9 -15.57 9.28 7.31
C ILE A 9 -14.87 7.99 7.76
N PRO A 10 -14.78 7.73 9.08
CA PRO A 10 -14.33 6.45 9.59
C PRO A 10 -15.23 5.33 9.10
N VAL A 11 -14.64 4.27 8.53
CA VAL A 11 -15.35 3.07 8.10
C VAL A 11 -14.75 1.82 8.73
N ALA A 12 -15.58 0.79 8.92
CA ALA A 12 -15.15 -0.54 9.34
C ALA A 12 -15.85 -1.59 8.50
N TYR A 13 -15.10 -2.60 8.06
CA TYR A 13 -15.62 -3.65 7.20
C TYR A 13 -14.92 -4.98 7.45
N PRO A 14 -15.59 -6.12 7.20
CA PRO A 14 -14.93 -7.42 7.22
C PRO A 14 -13.98 -7.54 6.02
N GLU A 15 -12.73 -7.96 6.27
CA GLU A 15 -11.74 -8.18 5.20
C GLU A 15 -11.61 -9.69 4.90
N PRO A 16 -12.20 -10.18 3.79
CA PRO A 16 -12.14 -11.60 3.44
C PRO A 16 -10.71 -12.12 3.26
N ASN A 17 -9.80 -11.28 2.79
CA ASN A 17 -8.40 -11.62 2.62
C ASN A 17 -7.63 -11.74 3.94
N ASP A 18 -8.20 -11.30 5.08
CA ASP A 18 -7.69 -11.46 6.45
C ASP A 18 -8.69 -12.22 7.33
N PHE A 19 -9.25 -13.32 6.82
CA PHE A 19 -10.16 -14.22 7.56
C PHE A 19 -11.41 -13.50 8.11
N ASN A 20 -11.93 -12.51 7.38
CA ASN A 20 -13.04 -11.65 7.78
C ASN A 20 -12.78 -10.84 9.06
N ALA A 21 -11.52 -10.63 9.42
CA ALA A 21 -11.19 -9.70 10.51
C ALA A 21 -11.69 -8.30 10.18
N GLU A 22 -12.21 -7.61 11.17
CA GLU A 22 -12.66 -6.23 10.99
C GLU A 22 -11.47 -5.30 10.72
N ARG A 23 -11.55 -4.54 9.63
CA ARG A 23 -10.53 -3.59 9.20
C ARG A 23 -11.09 -2.17 9.20
N TYR A 24 -10.25 -1.22 9.54
CA TYR A 24 -10.61 0.17 9.75
C TYR A 24 -9.84 1.07 8.79
N LEU A 25 -10.57 1.97 8.12
CA LEU A 25 -10.03 2.99 7.22
C LEU A 25 -10.69 4.33 7.53
N CYS A 26 -9.96 5.43 7.38
CA CYS A 26 -10.56 6.75 7.44
C CYS A 26 -10.61 7.35 6.04
N LEU A 27 -11.80 7.40 5.45
CA LEU A 27 -12.05 8.08 4.19
C LEU A 27 -12.20 9.58 4.42
N VAL A 28 -11.93 10.36 3.39
CA VAL A 28 -12.16 11.82 3.39
C VAL A 28 -12.92 12.19 2.12
N LYS A 29 -14.01 12.96 2.29
CA LYS A 29 -14.74 13.61 1.21
C LYS A 29 -14.49 15.12 1.30
N ILE A 30 -13.94 15.70 0.24
CA ILE A 30 -13.74 17.16 0.12
C ILE A 30 -14.66 17.69 -0.97
N THR A 31 -15.41 18.76 -0.66
CA THR A 31 -16.38 19.36 -1.58
C THR A 31 -16.04 20.82 -1.84
N THR A 32 -16.16 21.25 -3.09
CA THR A 32 -15.99 22.62 -3.54
C THR A 32 -17.31 23.37 -3.65
N ASP A 33 -17.24 24.70 -3.75
CA ASP A 33 -18.41 25.61 -3.87
C ASP A 33 -19.21 25.43 -5.17
N ASP A 34 -18.60 24.83 -6.19
CA ASP A 34 -19.26 24.45 -7.45
C ASP A 34 -19.71 22.98 -7.49
N GLY A 35 -19.62 22.27 -6.35
CA GLY A 35 -20.15 20.91 -6.16
C GLY A 35 -19.21 19.79 -6.59
N LEU A 36 -17.97 20.08 -6.99
CA LEU A 36 -16.99 19.05 -7.30
C LEU A 36 -16.56 18.31 -6.01
N VAL A 37 -16.40 16.99 -6.11
CA VAL A 37 -16.05 16.12 -4.97
C VAL A 37 -14.76 15.37 -5.24
N GLY A 38 -13.84 15.42 -4.27
CA GLY A 38 -12.65 14.59 -4.22
C GLY A 38 -12.68 13.62 -3.04
N TRP A 39 -12.08 12.44 -3.25
CA TRP A 39 -12.00 11.39 -2.26
C TRP A 39 -10.57 11.05 -1.90
N GLY A 40 -10.34 10.82 -0.62
CA GLY A 40 -9.07 10.38 -0.07
C GLY A 40 -9.24 9.34 1.01
N GLU A 41 -8.15 8.75 1.42
CA GLU A 41 -8.13 7.68 2.41
C GLU A 41 -6.83 7.67 3.20
N SER A 42 -6.92 7.30 4.48
CA SER A 42 -5.77 6.84 5.26
C SER A 42 -6.00 5.43 5.79
N ILE A 43 -4.91 4.66 5.89
CA ILE A 43 -4.94 3.27 6.37
C ILE A 43 -4.69 3.26 7.86
N THR A 44 -5.74 3.31 8.65
CA THR A 44 -5.65 3.35 10.11
C THR A 44 -5.53 1.96 10.73
N GLN A 45 -6.09 0.95 10.11
CA GLN A 45 -6.06 -0.47 10.48
C GLN A 45 -6.76 -0.82 11.80
N PHE A 46 -6.76 0.07 12.80
CA PHE A 46 -7.32 -0.13 14.14
C PHE A 46 -8.39 0.92 14.48
N LYS A 47 -9.35 0.50 15.30
CA LYS A 47 -10.52 1.32 15.65
C LYS A 47 -10.16 2.67 16.28
N GLU A 48 -9.29 2.65 17.28
CA GLU A 48 -8.85 3.85 18.01
C GLU A 48 -8.08 4.82 17.10
N ALA A 49 -7.22 4.30 16.20
CA ALA A 49 -6.49 5.08 15.23
C ALA A 49 -7.44 5.73 14.22
N ASN A 50 -8.52 5.03 13.83
CA ASN A 50 -9.49 5.51 12.87
C ASN A 50 -10.20 6.80 13.36
N PHE A 51 -10.68 6.79 14.59
CA PHE A 51 -11.32 7.99 15.19
C PHE A 51 -10.31 9.10 15.51
N ALA A 52 -9.09 8.75 15.91
CA ALA A 52 -8.04 9.73 16.15
C ALA A 52 -7.64 10.48 14.87
N VAL A 53 -7.50 9.76 13.75
CA VAL A 53 -7.23 10.37 12.44
C VAL A 53 -8.39 11.23 11.97
N ALA A 54 -9.64 10.78 12.17
CA ALA A 54 -10.80 11.61 11.84
C ALA A 54 -10.81 12.94 12.60
N ALA A 55 -10.49 12.93 13.90
CA ALA A 55 -10.38 14.14 14.70
C ALA A 55 -9.23 15.06 14.23
N LEU A 56 -8.10 14.49 13.82
CA LEU A 56 -6.99 15.25 13.24
C LEU A 56 -7.41 15.92 11.91
N ILE A 57 -8.13 15.19 11.03
CA ILE A 57 -8.62 15.76 9.76
C ILE A 57 -9.60 16.90 10.03
N GLU A 58 -10.53 16.75 11.01
CA GLU A 58 -11.43 17.81 11.41
C GLU A 58 -10.65 19.08 11.83
N GLY A 59 -9.65 18.94 12.71
CA GLY A 59 -8.81 20.06 13.16
C GLY A 59 -7.95 20.67 12.05
N LEU A 60 -7.45 19.87 11.11
CA LEU A 60 -6.62 20.32 9.98
C LEU A 60 -7.45 20.93 8.85
N SER A 61 -8.77 20.79 8.85
CA SER A 61 -9.66 21.34 7.83
C SER A 61 -9.58 22.86 7.68
N GLU A 62 -9.18 23.58 8.75
CA GLU A 62 -8.96 25.04 8.71
C GLU A 62 -7.90 25.47 7.67
N PHE A 63 -6.91 24.60 7.37
CA PHE A 63 -5.89 24.85 6.37
C PHE A 63 -6.37 24.58 4.94
N VAL A 64 -7.52 23.94 4.79
CA VAL A 64 -8.07 23.44 3.52
C VAL A 64 -9.27 24.29 3.07
N ILE A 65 -10.20 24.57 3.98
CA ILE A 65 -11.42 25.34 3.67
C ILE A 65 -11.08 26.74 3.18
N GLY A 66 -11.78 27.16 2.12
CA GLY A 66 -11.58 28.47 1.45
C GLY A 66 -10.43 28.49 0.45
N LYS A 67 -9.59 27.45 0.39
CA LYS A 67 -8.49 27.32 -0.56
C LYS A 67 -8.97 26.75 -1.90
N SER A 68 -8.17 26.96 -2.94
CA SER A 68 -8.34 26.25 -4.22
C SER A 68 -7.71 24.86 -4.15
N PRO A 69 -8.38 23.80 -4.65
CA PRO A 69 -7.77 22.47 -4.71
C PRO A 69 -6.56 22.40 -5.68
N ILE A 70 -6.42 23.39 -6.57
CA ILE A 70 -5.25 23.50 -7.45
C ILE A 70 -3.98 23.77 -6.65
N ASP A 71 -4.10 24.46 -5.51
CA ASP A 71 -2.98 24.85 -4.63
C ASP A 71 -2.60 23.71 -3.65
N ASN A 72 -2.81 22.44 -4.04
CA ASN A 72 -2.60 21.28 -3.18
C ASN A 72 -1.21 21.24 -2.54
N GLN A 73 -0.14 21.66 -3.22
CA GLN A 73 1.22 21.72 -2.66
C GLN A 73 1.34 22.74 -1.51
N ALA A 74 0.72 23.90 -1.65
CA ALA A 74 0.73 24.94 -0.62
C ALA A 74 -0.08 24.47 0.62
N ILE A 75 -1.23 23.82 0.39
CA ILE A 75 -2.06 23.24 1.46
C ILE A 75 -1.28 22.15 2.18
N TRP A 76 -0.67 21.21 1.44
CA TRP A 76 0.16 20.14 1.98
C TRP A 76 1.28 20.69 2.86
N THR A 77 2.00 21.70 2.40
CA THR A 77 3.09 22.35 3.14
C THR A 77 2.58 22.97 4.44
N SER A 78 1.49 23.75 4.38
CA SER A 78 0.90 24.41 5.56
C SER A 78 0.45 23.41 6.64
N ILE A 79 -0.16 22.30 6.22
CA ILE A 79 -0.57 21.24 7.15
C ILE A 79 0.67 20.58 7.78
N ARG A 80 1.69 20.29 6.97
CA ARG A 80 2.93 19.66 7.46
C ARG A 80 3.67 20.57 8.44
N GLU A 81 3.75 21.87 8.18
CA GLU A 81 4.29 22.87 9.10
C GLU A 81 3.50 22.96 10.40
N ARG A 82 2.15 22.79 10.36
CA ARG A 82 1.29 22.80 11.54
C ARG A 82 1.57 21.62 12.43
N TYR A 83 1.66 20.41 11.90
CA TYR A 83 1.77 19.21 12.71
C TYR A 83 3.21 18.84 13.11
N TRP A 84 4.24 19.58 12.70
CA TRP A 84 5.61 19.27 13.09
C TRP A 84 5.78 19.09 14.60
N TRP A 85 4.97 19.79 15.39
CA TRP A 85 5.01 19.75 16.85
C TRP A 85 4.59 18.40 17.43
N TYR A 86 3.63 17.72 16.83
CA TYR A 86 3.07 16.46 17.33
C TYR A 86 3.17 15.29 16.35
N GLY A 87 3.63 15.51 15.14
CA GLY A 87 3.72 14.52 14.08
C GLY A 87 4.98 14.64 13.20
N TYR A 88 6.01 15.35 13.67
CA TYR A 88 7.24 15.62 12.91
C TYR A 88 7.85 14.35 12.29
N ARG A 89 7.81 13.20 12.98
CA ARG A 89 8.30 11.92 12.47
C ARG A 89 7.22 11.08 11.80
N GLY A 90 6.00 11.58 11.65
CA GLY A 90 4.87 10.88 11.02
C GLY A 90 3.80 10.41 12.00
N GLY A 91 3.40 9.14 11.89
CA GLY A 91 2.30 8.57 12.68
C GLY A 91 0.94 9.08 12.22
N LEU A 92 -0.01 9.24 13.14
CA LEU A 92 -1.40 9.60 12.83
C LEU A 92 -1.53 10.96 12.12
N ALA A 93 -0.58 11.88 12.31
CA ALA A 93 -0.57 13.15 11.60
C ALA A 93 -0.27 12.97 10.10
N ALA A 94 0.67 12.09 9.75
CA ALA A 94 0.94 11.73 8.36
C ALA A 94 -0.26 11.01 7.73
N TYR A 95 -0.98 10.17 8.47
CA TYR A 95 -2.22 9.53 8.02
C TYR A 95 -3.30 10.58 7.69
N ALA A 96 -3.52 11.55 8.56
CA ALA A 96 -4.49 12.61 8.32
C ALA A 96 -4.15 13.44 7.08
N LEU A 97 -2.88 13.83 6.93
CA LEU A 97 -2.42 14.54 5.72
C LEU A 97 -2.54 13.66 4.47
N SER A 98 -2.26 12.35 4.57
CA SER A 98 -2.40 11.42 3.45
C SER A 98 -3.80 11.44 2.88
N ALA A 99 -4.82 11.31 3.73
CA ALA A 99 -6.21 11.32 3.30
C ALA A 99 -6.62 12.65 2.64
N ILE A 100 -6.22 13.77 3.23
CA ILE A 100 -6.48 15.10 2.68
C ILE A 100 -5.78 15.29 1.33
N ASP A 101 -4.51 14.93 1.23
CA ASP A 101 -3.71 15.13 0.02
C ASP A 101 -4.21 14.29 -1.16
N ILE A 102 -4.55 13.02 -0.93
CA ILE A 102 -5.15 12.16 -1.97
C ILE A 102 -6.43 12.79 -2.50
N ALA A 103 -7.31 13.28 -1.61
CA ALA A 103 -8.56 13.95 -2.01
C ALA A 103 -8.30 15.26 -2.79
N LEU A 104 -7.27 16.02 -2.44
CA LEU A 104 -6.86 17.23 -3.16
C LEU A 104 -6.33 16.92 -4.56
N TRP A 105 -5.55 15.86 -4.71
CA TRP A 105 -5.10 15.40 -6.03
C TRP A 105 -6.26 14.90 -6.89
N ASP A 106 -7.23 14.21 -6.31
CA ASP A 106 -8.46 13.79 -7.00
C ASP A 106 -9.25 15.02 -7.50
N LEU A 107 -9.48 16.00 -6.62
CA LEU A 107 -10.13 17.27 -6.99
C LEU A 107 -9.38 18.03 -8.06
N LYS A 108 -8.06 18.13 -7.93
CA LYS A 108 -7.22 18.82 -8.92
C LYS A 108 -7.33 18.20 -10.29
N GLY A 109 -7.26 16.86 -10.36
CA GLY A 109 -7.43 16.16 -11.63
C GLY A 109 -8.81 16.35 -12.23
N LYS A 110 -9.86 16.26 -11.43
CA LYS A 110 -11.25 16.52 -11.87
C LYS A 110 -11.43 17.95 -12.34
N ALA A 111 -10.90 18.93 -11.63
CA ALA A 111 -10.99 20.34 -11.99
C ALA A 111 -10.27 20.68 -13.29
N LEU A 112 -9.16 20.00 -13.58
CA LEU A 112 -8.36 20.18 -14.80
C LEU A 112 -8.77 19.22 -15.92
N ASN A 113 -9.75 18.34 -15.69
CA ASN A 113 -10.13 17.25 -16.58
C ASN A 113 -8.94 16.40 -17.04
N ALA A 114 -8.03 16.10 -16.09
CA ALA A 114 -6.81 15.34 -16.31
C ALA A 114 -6.77 14.17 -15.30
N SER A 115 -6.20 13.03 -15.68
CA SER A 115 -5.96 11.95 -14.74
C SER A 115 -4.86 12.32 -13.75
N LEU A 116 -4.83 11.67 -12.58
CA LEU A 116 -3.70 11.80 -11.67
C LEU A 116 -2.39 11.44 -12.36
N LEU A 117 -2.40 10.39 -13.19
CA LEU A 117 -1.21 9.97 -13.93
C LEU A 117 -0.72 11.05 -14.91
N ASP A 118 -1.62 11.74 -15.63
CA ASP A 118 -1.25 12.87 -16.51
C ASP A 118 -0.61 14.00 -15.72
N LEU A 119 -1.15 14.32 -14.53
CA LEU A 119 -0.60 15.34 -13.64
C LEU A 119 0.78 14.97 -13.07
N LEU A 120 1.12 13.69 -13.06
CA LEU A 120 2.43 13.17 -12.65
C LEU A 120 3.43 13.03 -13.80
N GLY A 121 3.05 13.40 -15.03
CA GLY A 121 3.92 13.40 -16.21
C GLY A 121 3.67 12.25 -17.19
N GLY A 122 2.64 11.44 -16.95
CA GLY A 122 2.24 10.34 -17.82
C GLY A 122 2.94 9.00 -17.51
N PRO A 123 2.59 7.93 -18.24
CA PRO A 123 3.09 6.59 -17.99
C PRO A 123 4.51 6.38 -18.55
N VAL A 124 5.36 5.73 -17.76
CA VAL A 124 6.67 5.20 -18.16
C VAL A 124 6.63 3.68 -18.39
N HIS A 125 5.54 3.03 -18.04
CA HIS A 125 5.26 1.61 -18.28
C HIS A 125 4.06 1.47 -19.21
N GLU A 126 4.12 0.53 -20.15
CA GLU A 126 2.96 0.13 -20.95
C GLU A 126 1.96 -0.67 -20.09
N LYS A 127 2.50 -1.59 -19.28
CA LYS A 127 1.74 -2.43 -18.34
C LYS A 127 2.65 -2.91 -17.20
N LEU A 128 2.05 -3.27 -16.08
CA LEU A 128 2.75 -3.87 -14.92
C LEU A 128 2.16 -5.25 -14.60
N PRO A 129 2.99 -6.25 -14.19
CA PRO A 129 2.48 -7.55 -13.74
C PRO A 129 1.59 -7.39 -12.51
N ALA A 130 0.41 -8.03 -12.54
CA ALA A 130 -0.49 -8.13 -11.39
C ALA A 130 -0.10 -9.32 -10.52
N ILE A 131 0.06 -9.10 -9.22
CA ILE A 131 0.46 -10.11 -8.22
C ILE A 131 -0.67 -10.31 -7.21
N ALA A 132 -1.01 -11.56 -6.91
CA ALA A 132 -1.94 -11.89 -5.84
C ALA A 132 -1.26 -11.71 -4.48
N SER A 133 -1.67 -10.71 -3.69
CA SER A 133 -1.17 -10.47 -2.34
C SER A 133 -2.19 -11.01 -1.33
N GLY A 134 -1.92 -12.17 -0.73
CA GLY A 134 -2.88 -12.89 0.10
C GLY A 134 -2.24 -13.70 1.22
N HIS A 135 -3.10 -14.41 1.95
CA HIS A 135 -2.69 -15.28 3.05
C HIS A 135 -2.99 -16.74 2.70
N ALA A 136 -2.11 -17.63 3.12
CA ALA A 136 -2.36 -19.06 3.06
C ALA A 136 -3.43 -19.45 4.10
N HIS A 137 -4.45 -20.18 3.69
CA HIS A 137 -5.61 -20.47 4.53
C HIS A 137 -5.53 -21.85 5.21
N ASP A 138 -4.90 -22.82 4.56
CA ASP A 138 -4.85 -24.21 5.03
C ASP A 138 -3.60 -24.49 5.90
N SER A 139 -3.63 -25.59 6.63
CA SER A 139 -2.47 -26.13 7.36
C SER A 139 -1.59 -27.02 6.48
N SER A 140 -2.13 -27.57 5.42
CA SER A 140 -1.47 -28.45 4.47
C SER A 140 -0.73 -27.64 3.40
N ILE A 141 0.57 -27.88 3.24
CA ILE A 141 1.38 -27.21 2.23
C ILE A 141 0.85 -27.48 0.80
N PRO A 142 0.49 -28.72 0.41
CA PRO A 142 -0.13 -28.94 -0.88
C PRO A 142 -1.42 -28.16 -1.13
N ALA A 143 -2.29 -28.03 -0.11
CA ALA A 143 -3.51 -27.22 -0.24
C ALA A 143 -3.21 -25.73 -0.39
N MET A 144 -2.20 -25.21 0.30
CA MET A 144 -1.74 -23.84 0.11
C MET A 144 -1.18 -23.60 -1.30
N ALA A 145 -0.46 -24.59 -1.85
CA ALA A 145 0.04 -24.53 -3.24
C ALA A 145 -1.12 -24.54 -4.26
N GLU A 146 -2.15 -25.33 -4.05
CA GLU A 146 -3.36 -25.32 -4.89
C GLU A 146 -4.12 -24.00 -4.78
N GLN A 147 -4.20 -23.40 -3.59
CA GLN A 147 -4.76 -22.04 -3.44
C GLN A 147 -4.02 -21.03 -4.32
N ALA A 148 -2.68 -21.06 -4.31
CA ALA A 148 -1.86 -20.18 -5.13
C ALA A 148 -2.05 -20.42 -6.63
N LYS A 149 -2.17 -21.67 -7.07
CA LYS A 149 -2.53 -22.02 -8.47
C LYS A 149 -3.90 -21.44 -8.83
N GLY A 150 -4.87 -21.46 -7.92
CA GLY A 150 -6.18 -20.85 -8.11
C GLY A 150 -6.06 -19.35 -8.41
N TRP A 151 -5.18 -18.63 -7.70
CA TRP A 151 -4.92 -17.22 -8.00
C TRP A 151 -4.25 -17.02 -9.35
N LEU A 152 -3.29 -17.87 -9.71
CA LEU A 152 -2.65 -17.80 -11.04
C LEU A 152 -3.63 -18.12 -12.19
N ALA A 153 -4.63 -18.98 -11.95
CA ALA A 153 -5.64 -19.31 -12.94
C ALA A 153 -6.50 -18.09 -13.36
N THR A 154 -6.50 -17.02 -12.56
CA THR A 154 -7.12 -15.73 -12.95
C THR A 154 -6.23 -14.91 -13.90
N GLY A 155 -5.04 -15.41 -14.25
CA GLY A 155 -4.07 -14.74 -15.11
C GLY A 155 -2.92 -14.08 -14.37
N MET A 156 -2.97 -13.93 -13.04
CA MET A 156 -1.95 -13.23 -12.26
C MET A 156 -0.52 -13.75 -12.51
N GLN A 157 0.47 -12.88 -12.43
CA GLN A 157 1.86 -13.15 -12.78
C GLN A 157 2.71 -13.61 -11.59
N GLY A 158 2.12 -13.77 -10.43
CA GLY A 158 2.77 -14.27 -9.24
C GLY A 158 1.94 -14.11 -7.99
N VAL A 159 2.54 -14.46 -6.86
CA VAL A 159 1.92 -14.38 -5.55
C VAL A 159 2.86 -13.75 -4.52
N LYS A 160 2.29 -12.99 -3.59
CA LYS A 160 2.91 -12.57 -2.34
C LYS A 160 2.14 -13.22 -1.20
N VAL A 161 2.82 -13.99 -0.37
CA VAL A 161 2.20 -14.77 0.70
C VAL A 161 2.69 -14.31 2.06
N GLY A 162 1.74 -14.06 2.96
CA GLY A 162 2.02 -13.63 4.32
C GLY A 162 2.41 -14.77 5.25
N PHE A 163 3.59 -14.67 5.88
CA PHE A 163 4.03 -15.48 7.01
C PHE A 163 3.63 -14.81 8.33
N GLY A 164 3.39 -15.60 9.38
CA GLY A 164 2.98 -15.05 10.68
C GLY A 164 1.62 -14.36 10.66
N LYS A 165 0.76 -14.78 9.76
CA LYS A 165 -0.61 -14.27 9.64
C LYS A 165 -1.58 -15.16 10.44
N ARG A 166 -2.84 -14.74 10.53
CA ARG A 166 -3.93 -15.52 11.13
C ARG A 166 -4.16 -16.82 10.38
N GLY A 167 -4.94 -17.73 10.94
CA GLY A 167 -5.30 -19.00 10.33
C GLY A 167 -4.35 -20.14 10.67
N ASN A 168 -4.47 -21.25 9.95
CA ASN A 168 -3.87 -22.54 10.29
C ASN A 168 -2.57 -22.84 9.53
N ALA A 169 -2.10 -21.93 8.70
CA ALA A 169 -0.92 -22.15 7.86
C ALA A 169 0.38 -22.35 8.67
N HIS A 170 0.50 -21.69 9.83
CA HIS A 170 1.67 -21.77 10.72
C HIS A 170 3.01 -21.54 10.03
N LEU A 171 3.04 -20.59 9.06
CA LEU A 171 4.25 -20.19 8.36
C LEU A 171 5.01 -19.11 9.13
N GLY A 172 6.35 -19.18 9.10
CA GLY A 172 7.25 -18.26 9.78
C GLY A 172 7.73 -18.72 11.16
N TYR A 173 7.22 -19.82 11.68
CA TYR A 173 7.55 -20.34 13.01
C TYR A 173 8.59 -21.47 12.96
N GLU A 174 8.52 -22.36 11.99
CA GLU A 174 9.34 -23.56 11.88
C GLU A 174 10.17 -23.55 10.61
N HIS A 175 11.49 -23.68 10.74
CA HIS A 175 12.45 -23.57 9.62
C HIS A 175 12.14 -24.55 8.49
N ASP A 176 12.05 -25.85 8.83
CA ASP A 176 11.92 -26.89 7.80
C ASP A 176 10.56 -26.82 7.10
N ARG A 177 9.50 -26.45 7.84
CA ARG A 177 8.17 -26.21 7.28
C ARG A 177 8.18 -25.02 6.30
N ASP A 178 8.85 -23.94 6.65
CA ASP A 178 8.92 -22.75 5.81
C ASP A 178 9.71 -23.04 4.52
N VAL A 179 10.81 -23.77 4.63
CA VAL A 179 11.63 -24.18 3.45
C VAL A 179 10.82 -25.11 2.55
N GLU A 180 10.14 -26.12 3.10
CA GLU A 180 9.30 -27.03 2.33
C GLU A 180 8.14 -26.29 1.65
N TYR A 181 7.53 -25.30 2.35
CA TYR A 181 6.51 -24.45 1.77
C TYR A 181 7.03 -23.67 0.56
N VAL A 182 8.16 -22.98 0.70
CA VAL A 182 8.75 -22.17 -0.40
C VAL A 182 9.10 -23.06 -1.59
N LYS A 183 9.66 -24.24 -1.35
CA LYS A 183 9.94 -25.24 -2.37
C LYS A 183 8.67 -25.66 -3.14
N GLN A 184 7.64 -26.10 -2.44
CA GLN A 184 6.39 -26.53 -3.07
C GLN A 184 5.67 -25.40 -3.79
N MET A 185 5.75 -24.16 -3.25
CA MET A 185 5.23 -22.98 -3.94
C MET A 185 5.97 -22.75 -5.25
N ARG A 186 7.30 -22.80 -5.27
CA ARG A 186 8.08 -22.62 -6.50
C ARG A 186 7.76 -23.71 -7.53
N GLU A 187 7.61 -24.95 -7.10
CA GLU A 187 7.20 -26.07 -7.97
C GLU A 187 5.79 -25.85 -8.55
N ALA A 188 4.86 -25.38 -7.73
CA ALA A 188 3.47 -25.12 -8.13
C ALA A 188 3.31 -23.95 -9.10
N LEU A 189 4.09 -22.88 -8.89
CA LEU A 189 4.05 -21.66 -9.71
C LEU A 189 4.84 -21.77 -10.99
N GLY A 190 5.84 -22.68 -11.05
CA GLY A 190 6.83 -22.75 -12.12
C GLY A 190 7.92 -21.68 -11.99
N PRO A 191 8.94 -21.71 -12.86
CA PRO A 191 10.14 -20.87 -12.71
C PRO A 191 9.93 -19.39 -13.01
N ASP A 192 8.94 -19.04 -13.83
CA ASP A 192 8.77 -17.69 -14.38
C ASP A 192 7.85 -16.79 -13.58
N LYS A 193 7.05 -17.37 -12.68
CA LYS A 193 6.10 -16.60 -11.86
C LYS A 193 6.78 -15.98 -10.64
N LYS A 194 6.33 -14.79 -10.28
CA LYS A 194 6.81 -14.10 -9.09
C LYS A 194 6.39 -14.82 -7.82
N LEU A 195 7.33 -14.98 -6.89
CA LEU A 195 7.09 -15.53 -5.55
C LEU A 195 7.70 -14.58 -4.52
N ILE A 196 6.86 -14.04 -3.67
CA ILE A 196 7.23 -13.05 -2.65
C ILE A 196 6.76 -13.54 -1.30
N ILE A 197 7.59 -13.36 -0.27
CA ILE A 197 7.27 -13.70 1.12
C ILE A 197 7.19 -12.40 1.93
N ASP A 198 6.13 -12.26 2.73
CA ASP A 198 5.90 -11.10 3.60
C ASP A 198 5.74 -11.55 5.05
N LEU A 199 6.60 -11.11 5.96
CA LEU A 199 6.43 -11.39 7.38
C LEU A 199 5.44 -10.41 8.01
N GLY A 200 4.34 -10.95 8.54
CA GLY A 200 3.37 -10.18 9.31
C GLY A 200 3.95 -9.66 10.64
N TYR A 201 3.24 -8.72 11.24
CA TYR A 201 3.65 -8.10 12.50
C TYR A 201 3.74 -9.07 13.69
N ALA A 202 3.06 -10.23 13.62
CA ALA A 202 3.03 -11.21 14.71
C ALA A 202 4.36 -11.95 14.91
N ILE A 203 5.20 -11.99 13.88
CA ILE A 203 6.51 -12.64 13.91
C ILE A 203 7.57 -11.65 13.44
N LYS A 204 8.67 -11.60 14.18
CA LYS A 204 9.92 -11.02 13.71
C LYS A 204 11.05 -11.97 14.09
N TRP A 205 11.85 -12.37 13.10
CA TRP A 205 13.02 -13.17 13.34
C TRP A 205 14.15 -12.31 13.93
N ASP A 206 15.05 -12.93 14.64
CA ASP A 206 16.38 -12.34 14.86
C ASP A 206 17.24 -12.47 13.59
N VAL A 207 18.34 -11.73 13.54
CA VAL A 207 19.22 -11.68 12.36
C VAL A 207 19.75 -13.06 11.97
N ALA A 208 20.14 -13.88 12.95
CA ALA A 208 20.68 -15.21 12.68
C ALA A 208 19.63 -16.15 12.09
N THR A 209 18.43 -16.14 12.65
CA THR A 209 17.27 -16.89 12.15
C THR A 209 16.89 -16.42 10.73
N ALA A 210 16.84 -15.12 10.49
CA ALA A 210 16.52 -14.56 9.18
C ALA A 210 17.55 -14.98 8.13
N VAL A 211 18.84 -14.83 8.42
CA VAL A 211 19.93 -15.24 7.51
C VAL A 211 19.81 -16.73 7.16
N LYS A 212 19.67 -17.60 8.17
CA LYS A 212 19.55 -19.05 7.95
C LYS A 212 18.35 -19.39 7.05
N ARG A 213 17.19 -18.80 7.29
CA ARG A 213 15.97 -19.09 6.53
C ARG A 213 16.05 -18.55 5.11
N VAL A 214 16.47 -17.30 4.95
CA VAL A 214 16.53 -16.66 3.64
C VAL A 214 17.58 -17.32 2.75
N GLN A 215 18.73 -17.74 3.32
CA GLN A 215 19.73 -18.54 2.58
C GLN A 215 19.14 -19.87 2.08
N ALA A 216 18.28 -20.52 2.86
CA ALA A 216 17.60 -21.73 2.40
C ALA A 216 16.55 -21.42 1.31
N PHE A 217 15.94 -20.23 1.32
CA PHE A 217 15.01 -19.78 0.27
C PHE A 217 15.74 -19.34 -1.00
N ASP A 218 17.01 -18.94 -0.95
CA ASP A 218 17.80 -18.52 -2.12
C ASP A 218 17.84 -19.58 -3.23
N GLU A 219 17.68 -20.87 -2.89
CA GLU A 219 17.63 -21.97 -3.86
C GLU A 219 16.35 -21.99 -4.69
N TYR A 220 15.27 -21.36 -4.19
CA TYR A 220 13.95 -21.37 -4.83
C TYR A 220 13.64 -20.06 -5.57
N ASN A 221 14.61 -19.18 -5.74
CA ASN A 221 14.50 -17.96 -6.54
C ASN A 221 13.26 -17.12 -6.19
N ILE A 222 13.08 -16.80 -4.90
CA ILE A 222 12.05 -15.86 -4.47
C ILE A 222 12.45 -14.43 -4.88
N ASP A 223 11.48 -13.60 -5.26
CA ASP A 223 11.75 -12.24 -5.74
C ASP A 223 12.22 -11.32 -4.63
N TRP A 224 11.56 -11.34 -3.48
CA TRP A 224 12.03 -10.70 -2.24
C TRP A 224 11.36 -11.29 -1.01
N ILE A 225 11.95 -11.00 0.14
CA ILE A 225 11.34 -11.17 1.45
C ILE A 225 11.09 -9.81 2.09
N GLU A 226 9.86 -9.59 2.58
CA GLU A 226 9.41 -8.32 3.14
C GLU A 226 9.38 -8.37 4.67
N GLU A 227 9.99 -7.38 5.30
CA GLU A 227 10.03 -7.12 6.74
C GLU A 227 10.30 -8.35 7.64
N PRO A 228 11.34 -9.16 7.36
CA PRO A 228 11.65 -10.34 8.19
C PRO A 228 12.13 -9.98 9.60
N LEU A 229 12.66 -8.78 9.82
CA LEU A 229 13.17 -8.28 11.09
C LEU A 229 12.26 -7.16 11.65
N GLY A 230 12.53 -6.74 12.89
CA GLY A 230 11.88 -5.56 13.47
C GLY A 230 12.20 -4.27 12.71
N ALA A 231 11.24 -3.36 12.63
CA ALA A 231 11.40 -2.09 11.92
C ALA A 231 12.48 -1.16 12.51
N TRP A 232 12.92 -1.41 13.73
CA TRP A 232 13.93 -0.64 14.45
C TRP A 232 15.36 -1.22 14.35
N ASP A 233 15.59 -2.19 13.46
CA ASP A 233 16.88 -2.87 13.32
C ASP A 233 17.52 -2.68 11.92
N PRO A 234 17.89 -1.45 11.53
CA PRO A 234 18.48 -1.19 10.22
C PRO A 234 19.82 -1.90 10.00
N ASP A 235 20.60 -2.13 11.05
CA ASP A 235 21.87 -2.85 10.97
C ASP A 235 21.67 -4.35 10.75
N GLY A 236 20.62 -4.92 11.36
CA GLY A 236 20.20 -6.29 11.10
C GLY A 236 19.75 -6.49 9.66
N TYR A 237 18.95 -5.57 9.11
CA TYR A 237 18.55 -5.59 7.70
C TYR A 237 19.76 -5.53 6.75
N ARG A 238 20.72 -4.65 7.01
CA ARG A 238 21.94 -4.56 6.22
C ARG A 238 22.74 -5.87 6.30
N THR A 239 22.89 -6.44 7.50
CA THR A 239 23.56 -7.73 7.69
C THR A 239 22.87 -8.86 6.93
N LEU A 240 21.53 -8.92 6.97
CA LEU A 240 20.74 -9.90 6.22
C LEU A 240 20.97 -9.75 4.72
N ARG A 241 20.86 -8.54 4.21
CA ARG A 241 21.04 -8.20 2.80
C ARG A 241 22.44 -8.59 2.29
N ASP A 242 23.48 -8.38 3.10
CA ASP A 242 24.86 -8.72 2.72
C ASP A 242 25.12 -10.24 2.71
N LYS A 243 24.31 -11.03 3.39
CA LYS A 243 24.47 -12.49 3.56
C LYS A 243 23.53 -13.35 2.71
N THR A 244 22.61 -12.77 1.99
CA THR A 244 21.61 -13.48 1.18
C THR A 244 21.61 -12.97 -0.26
N LYS A 245 21.08 -13.78 -1.20
CA LYS A 245 20.90 -13.39 -2.61
C LYS A 245 19.52 -12.81 -2.87
N THR A 246 18.55 -13.26 -2.10
CA THR A 246 17.17 -12.77 -2.16
C THR A 246 17.12 -11.29 -1.81
N LEU A 247 16.38 -10.50 -2.60
CA LEU A 247 16.17 -9.09 -2.31
C LEU A 247 15.42 -8.90 -0.99
N ILE A 248 15.78 -7.89 -0.24
CA ILE A 248 15.14 -7.53 1.02
C ILE A 248 14.22 -6.34 0.79
N ALA A 249 12.94 -6.49 1.17
CA ALA A 249 11.98 -5.41 1.13
C ALA A 249 11.70 -4.87 2.55
N TYR A 250 11.59 -3.54 2.66
CA TYR A 250 11.29 -2.83 3.89
C TYR A 250 10.70 -1.45 3.57
N GLY A 251 9.97 -0.85 4.50
CA GLY A 251 9.61 0.56 4.41
C GLY A 251 8.13 0.87 4.58
N GLU A 252 7.21 -0.09 4.53
CA GLU A 252 5.78 0.19 4.69
C GLU A 252 5.41 0.80 6.06
N ARG A 253 6.35 0.77 7.02
CA ARG A 253 6.19 1.35 8.37
C ARG A 253 6.86 2.71 8.51
N GLU A 254 7.48 3.23 7.45
CA GLU A 254 7.99 4.59 7.41
C GLU A 254 6.86 5.57 7.07
N TRP A 255 7.04 6.83 7.46
CA TRP A 255 5.95 7.80 7.49
C TRP A 255 6.11 9.00 6.55
N ASN A 256 7.34 9.32 6.16
CA ASN A 256 7.63 10.52 5.38
C ASN A 256 8.99 10.43 4.67
N VAL A 257 9.27 11.42 3.84
CA VAL A 257 10.50 11.51 3.05
C VAL A 257 11.76 11.30 3.89
N ALA A 258 11.84 11.92 5.08
CA ALA A 258 13.04 11.83 5.93
C ALA A 258 13.30 10.40 6.43
N GLY A 259 12.25 9.64 6.78
CA GLY A 259 12.37 8.22 7.14
C GLY A 259 12.93 7.39 5.98
N TYR A 260 12.38 7.58 4.77
CA TYR A 260 12.88 6.86 3.58
C TYR A 260 14.31 7.29 3.20
N GLU A 261 14.66 8.56 3.28
CA GLU A 261 16.04 9.03 3.04
C GLU A 261 17.03 8.35 4.01
N ALA A 262 16.65 8.17 5.28
CA ALA A 262 17.48 7.49 6.26
C ALA A 262 17.72 6.01 5.90
N ILE A 263 16.66 5.26 5.52
CA ILE A 263 16.81 3.85 5.14
C ILE A 263 17.50 3.68 3.77
N ILE A 264 17.37 4.63 2.85
CA ILE A 264 18.14 4.66 1.61
C ILE A 264 19.64 4.87 1.93
N ALA A 265 19.97 5.87 2.74
CA ALA A 265 21.34 6.22 3.09
C ALA A 265 22.06 5.08 3.82
N THR A 266 21.37 4.34 4.67
CA THR A 266 21.94 3.19 5.40
C THR A 266 22.02 1.90 4.57
N GLY A 267 21.42 1.87 3.36
CA GLY A 267 21.41 0.67 2.53
C GLY A 267 20.59 -0.48 3.13
N THR A 268 19.56 -0.15 3.90
CA THR A 268 18.75 -1.10 4.67
C THR A 268 18.06 -2.15 3.78
N CYS A 269 17.57 -1.79 2.60
CA CYS A 269 16.83 -2.71 1.72
C CYS A 269 17.06 -2.47 0.22
N ASP A 270 16.50 -3.34 -0.59
CA ASP A 270 16.55 -3.31 -2.05
C ASP A 270 15.23 -2.85 -2.66
N VAL A 271 14.12 -3.22 -2.02
CA VAL A 271 12.75 -2.88 -2.43
C VAL A 271 12.07 -2.09 -1.31
N PHE A 272 11.55 -0.92 -1.64
CA PHE A 272 10.93 -0.02 -0.68
C PHE A 272 9.41 -0.17 -0.74
N GLY A 273 8.80 -0.70 0.33
CA GLY A 273 7.35 -0.71 0.54
C GLY A 273 6.84 0.70 0.82
N ILE A 274 5.84 1.17 0.06
CA ILE A 274 5.29 2.53 0.23
C ILE A 274 3.77 2.48 0.14
N ASP A 275 3.11 3.31 0.94
CA ASP A 275 1.65 3.42 0.94
C ASP A 275 1.22 4.89 0.99
N PRO A 276 0.55 5.41 -0.05
CA PRO A 276 0.13 6.81 -0.08
C PRO A 276 -0.87 7.15 1.04
N GLY A 277 -1.59 6.18 1.59
CA GLY A 277 -2.47 6.37 2.75
C GLY A 277 -1.72 6.55 4.08
N ARG A 278 -0.37 6.44 4.08
CA ARG A 278 0.50 6.55 5.26
C ARG A 278 1.56 7.65 5.14
N VAL A 279 2.06 7.91 3.93
CA VAL A 279 3.27 8.70 3.69
C VAL A 279 2.99 10.13 3.21
N GLU A 280 2.03 10.80 3.85
CA GLU A 280 1.65 12.17 3.53
C GLU A 280 1.00 12.31 2.12
N GLY A 281 0.30 11.26 1.66
CA GLY A 281 -0.47 11.26 0.42
C GLY A 281 0.34 11.03 -0.85
N VAL A 282 -0.23 11.38 -1.99
CA VAL A 282 0.42 11.33 -3.31
C VAL A 282 1.64 12.24 -3.35
N THR A 283 1.54 13.43 -2.74
CA THR A 283 2.66 14.40 -2.67
C THR A 283 3.86 13.81 -1.93
N GLY A 284 3.65 13.18 -0.78
CA GLY A 284 4.73 12.48 -0.05
C GLY A 284 5.25 11.27 -0.84
N PHE A 285 4.35 10.47 -1.38
CA PHE A 285 4.68 9.28 -2.14
C PHE A 285 5.60 9.60 -3.35
N THR A 286 5.25 10.57 -4.17
CA THR A 286 6.05 10.96 -5.35
C THR A 286 7.44 11.49 -4.97
N LYS A 287 7.54 12.24 -3.88
CA LYS A 287 8.84 12.70 -3.36
C LYS A 287 9.72 11.54 -2.92
N ILE A 288 9.15 10.54 -2.23
CA ILE A 288 9.86 9.33 -1.79
C ILE A 288 10.32 8.52 -3.01
N VAL A 289 9.42 8.26 -3.97
CA VAL A 289 9.73 7.51 -5.19
C VAL A 289 10.88 8.14 -5.97
N SER A 290 10.91 9.48 -6.10
CA SER A 290 12.03 10.19 -6.73
C SER A 290 13.38 9.92 -6.02
N ARG A 291 13.40 9.77 -4.68
CA ARG A 291 14.62 9.41 -3.94
C ARG A 291 15.05 7.97 -4.20
N ILE A 292 14.08 7.05 -4.26
CA ILE A 292 14.31 5.63 -4.55
C ILE A 292 14.87 5.45 -5.97
N GLU A 293 14.29 6.12 -6.96
CA GLU A 293 14.80 6.14 -8.34
C GLU A 293 16.23 6.68 -8.42
N SER A 294 16.49 7.81 -7.77
CA SER A 294 17.83 8.41 -7.73
C SER A 294 18.86 7.46 -7.09
N ALA A 295 18.44 6.64 -6.13
CA ALA A 295 19.26 5.59 -5.52
C ALA A 295 19.35 4.31 -6.36
N LYS A 296 18.68 4.23 -7.53
CA LYS A 296 18.59 3.04 -8.40
C LYS A 296 18.06 1.81 -7.66
N ARG A 297 17.07 2.02 -6.80
CA ARG A 297 16.37 0.97 -6.04
C ARG A 297 14.97 0.73 -6.58
N GLN A 298 14.30 -0.30 -6.07
CA GLN A 298 12.93 -0.64 -6.44
C GLN A 298 11.94 -0.10 -5.40
N ALA A 299 10.73 0.21 -5.87
CA ALA A 299 9.59 0.53 -5.02
C ALA A 299 8.47 -0.49 -5.22
N ASN A 300 7.70 -0.74 -4.18
CA ASN A 300 6.52 -1.57 -4.19
C ASN A 300 5.37 -0.84 -3.49
N ALA A 301 4.23 -0.67 -4.18
CA ALA A 301 3.06 -0.05 -3.60
C ALA A 301 2.30 -1.07 -2.74
N HIS A 302 2.12 -0.75 -1.47
CA HIS A 302 1.32 -1.58 -0.55
C HIS A 302 -0.15 -1.60 -0.98
N ALA A 303 -0.79 -2.78 -1.01
CA ALA A 303 -2.10 -2.99 -1.64
C ALA A 303 -3.27 -3.24 -0.67
N TRP A 304 -3.04 -3.19 0.64
CA TRP A 304 -4.04 -3.61 1.64
C TRP A 304 -4.93 -2.48 2.16
N SER A 305 -5.50 -1.71 1.24
CA SER A 305 -6.34 -0.54 1.45
C SER A 305 -7.64 -0.63 0.64
N SER A 306 -8.34 0.50 0.44
CA SER A 306 -9.48 0.57 -0.47
C SER A 306 -9.06 0.88 -1.91
N ALA A 307 -10.06 0.92 -2.82
CA ALA A 307 -9.88 1.31 -4.19
C ALA A 307 -9.33 2.75 -4.35
N ILE A 308 -9.53 3.63 -3.36
CA ILE A 308 -9.03 5.01 -3.38
C ILE A 308 -7.50 5.03 -3.33
N VAL A 309 -6.90 4.37 -2.32
CA VAL A 309 -5.44 4.26 -2.22
C VAL A 309 -4.88 3.42 -3.36
N SER A 310 -5.59 2.35 -3.79
CA SER A 310 -5.15 1.54 -4.93
C SER A 310 -5.09 2.36 -6.22
N ALA A 311 -6.07 3.22 -6.50
CA ALA A 311 -6.05 4.11 -7.67
C ALA A 311 -4.87 5.09 -7.63
N ALA A 312 -4.61 5.73 -6.47
CA ALA A 312 -3.46 6.60 -6.28
C ALA A 312 -2.14 5.84 -6.48
N SER A 313 -2.03 4.65 -5.89
CA SER A 313 -0.85 3.79 -6.00
C SER A 313 -0.57 3.34 -7.44
N ILE A 314 -1.61 2.95 -8.19
CA ILE A 314 -1.47 2.59 -9.61
C ILE A 314 -0.94 3.78 -10.40
N ALA A 315 -1.52 4.98 -10.24
CA ALA A 315 -1.08 6.15 -10.97
C ALA A 315 0.39 6.49 -10.72
N VAL A 316 0.84 6.47 -9.45
CA VAL A 316 2.25 6.70 -9.11
C VAL A 316 3.15 5.56 -9.61
N SER A 317 2.69 4.30 -9.54
CA SER A 317 3.47 3.16 -10.05
C SER A 317 3.73 3.25 -11.55
N PHE A 318 2.77 3.74 -12.31
CA PHE A 318 2.94 3.97 -13.75
C PHE A 318 3.81 5.18 -14.09
N SER A 319 3.95 6.14 -13.19
CA SER A 319 4.77 7.34 -13.42
C SER A 319 6.26 7.16 -13.11
N SER A 320 6.71 5.98 -12.61
CA SER A 320 8.11 5.78 -12.18
C SER A 320 8.65 4.40 -12.55
N LEU A 321 9.89 4.35 -13.08
CA LEU A 321 10.60 3.11 -13.39
C LEU A 321 11.01 2.29 -12.16
N ALA A 322 10.87 2.83 -10.95
CA ALA A 322 11.16 2.10 -9.72
C ALA A 322 10.22 0.91 -9.48
N PHE A 323 8.99 0.97 -10.00
CA PHE A 323 8.01 -0.10 -9.85
C PHE A 323 8.19 -1.19 -10.92
N LYS A 324 8.00 -2.45 -10.49
CA LYS A 324 8.15 -3.63 -11.37
C LYS A 324 6.92 -4.52 -11.41
N LEU A 325 5.95 -4.28 -10.55
CA LEU A 325 4.69 -5.02 -10.42
C LEU A 325 3.67 -4.19 -9.63
N PHE A 326 2.44 -4.70 -9.57
CA PHE A 326 1.38 -4.16 -8.71
C PHE A 326 0.64 -5.29 -8.00
N GLU A 327 0.37 -5.11 -6.71
CA GLU A 327 -0.30 -6.09 -5.87
C GLU A 327 -1.82 -5.90 -5.86
N PHE A 328 -2.58 -6.99 -5.94
CA PHE A 328 -4.01 -7.03 -5.71
C PHE A 328 -4.36 -8.04 -4.62
N LYS A 329 -5.38 -7.75 -3.84
CA LYS A 329 -6.00 -8.74 -2.97
C LYS A 329 -6.71 -9.78 -3.84
N PRO A 330 -6.51 -11.09 -3.63
CA PRO A 330 -7.09 -12.12 -4.50
C PRO A 330 -8.59 -12.37 -4.28
N LEU A 331 -9.12 -12.04 -3.10
CA LEU A 331 -10.55 -12.17 -2.80
C LEU A 331 -11.22 -10.80 -2.85
N ALA A 332 -12.41 -10.76 -3.47
CA ALA A 332 -13.23 -9.56 -3.49
C ALA A 332 -13.58 -9.09 -2.07
N ASN A 333 -13.56 -7.79 -1.86
CA ASN A 333 -13.96 -7.18 -0.59
C ASN A 333 -14.68 -5.85 -0.80
N PRO A 334 -15.49 -5.40 0.19
CA PRO A 334 -16.32 -4.22 0.03
C PRO A 334 -15.56 -2.96 -0.38
N MET A 335 -14.36 -2.74 0.18
CA MET A 335 -13.61 -1.50 -0.03
C MET A 335 -12.80 -1.48 -1.34
N GLN A 336 -12.56 -2.64 -1.96
CA GLN A 336 -11.90 -2.72 -3.27
C GLN A 336 -12.92 -2.82 -4.42
N ASN A 337 -14.02 -3.54 -4.20
CA ASN A 337 -14.94 -3.91 -5.26
C ASN A 337 -16.25 -3.12 -5.22
N ASP A 338 -16.91 -3.03 -4.05
CA ASP A 338 -18.23 -2.43 -3.96
C ASP A 338 -18.15 -0.90 -3.80
N LEU A 339 -17.07 -0.38 -3.19
CA LEU A 339 -16.85 1.05 -2.95
C LEU A 339 -16.83 1.87 -4.25
N VAL A 340 -16.46 1.27 -5.37
CA VAL A 340 -16.37 1.93 -6.67
C VAL A 340 -17.34 1.32 -7.66
N LYS A 341 -17.85 2.13 -8.59
CA LYS A 341 -18.78 1.63 -9.61
C LYS A 341 -18.12 0.66 -10.60
N THR A 342 -16.84 0.90 -10.89
CA THR A 342 -16.00 0.01 -11.71
C THR A 342 -14.80 -0.41 -10.89
N PRO A 343 -14.72 -1.67 -10.43
CA PRO A 343 -13.59 -2.15 -9.67
C PRO A 343 -12.26 -2.06 -10.44
N LEU A 344 -11.21 -1.69 -9.73
CA LEU A 344 -9.86 -1.78 -10.25
C LEU A 344 -9.47 -3.25 -10.37
N THR A 345 -8.97 -3.65 -11.54
CA THR A 345 -8.63 -5.04 -11.84
C THR A 345 -7.46 -5.13 -12.81
N HIS A 346 -7.07 -6.35 -13.11
CA HIS A 346 -6.09 -6.67 -14.16
C HIS A 346 -6.79 -7.29 -15.38
N THR A 347 -6.14 -7.22 -16.53
CA THR A 347 -6.52 -7.94 -17.75
C THR A 347 -5.43 -8.97 -18.04
N ASP A 348 -5.77 -10.26 -18.00
CA ASP A 348 -4.84 -11.38 -18.22
C ASP A 348 -3.53 -11.27 -17.41
N GLY A 349 -3.66 -10.85 -16.16
CA GLY A 349 -2.53 -10.70 -15.24
C GLY A 349 -1.69 -9.43 -15.41
N TRP A 350 -2.19 -8.45 -16.16
CA TRP A 350 -1.52 -7.18 -16.38
C TRP A 350 -2.39 -6.01 -15.94
N VAL A 351 -1.79 -5.07 -15.24
CA VAL A 351 -2.36 -3.77 -14.93
C VAL A 351 -1.99 -2.81 -16.04
N TYR A 352 -2.92 -1.96 -16.43
CA TYR A 352 -2.73 -0.92 -17.44
C TYR A 352 -2.80 0.47 -16.83
N PRO A 353 -2.25 1.50 -17.49
CA PRO A 353 -2.32 2.87 -17.00
C PRO A 353 -3.76 3.30 -16.72
N PRO A 354 -4.05 3.90 -15.55
CA PRO A 354 -5.39 4.37 -15.24
C PRO A 354 -5.78 5.54 -16.14
N SER A 355 -7.07 5.68 -16.39
CA SER A 355 -7.64 6.74 -17.21
C SER A 355 -8.79 7.42 -16.47
N GLY A 356 -9.16 8.61 -16.93
CA GLY A 356 -10.24 9.41 -16.35
C GLY A 356 -9.75 10.47 -15.35
N PRO A 357 -10.53 11.54 -15.14
CA PRO A 357 -10.15 12.68 -14.30
C PRO A 357 -9.92 12.29 -12.83
N GLY A 358 -8.93 12.90 -12.21
CA GLY A 358 -8.54 12.64 -10.82
C GLY A 358 -7.99 11.23 -10.67
N LEU A 359 -8.49 10.50 -9.69
CA LEU A 359 -8.12 9.10 -9.44
C LEU A 359 -8.68 8.11 -10.49
N GLY A 360 -9.53 8.58 -11.42
CA GLY A 360 -10.15 7.74 -12.44
C GLY A 360 -11.18 6.74 -11.89
N ILE A 361 -11.69 6.96 -10.67
CA ILE A 361 -12.68 6.11 -10.02
C ILE A 361 -13.95 6.92 -9.65
N GLU A 362 -15.08 6.25 -9.62
CA GLU A 362 -16.34 6.82 -9.15
C GLU A 362 -16.79 6.08 -7.88
N ILE A 363 -16.93 6.82 -6.79
CA ILE A 363 -17.27 6.26 -5.47
C ILE A 363 -18.79 5.97 -5.38
N ASN A 364 -19.10 4.80 -4.84
CA ASN A 364 -20.44 4.41 -4.44
C ASN A 364 -20.71 4.87 -3.01
N GLU A 365 -21.37 6.00 -2.84
CA GLU A 365 -21.64 6.60 -1.52
C GLU A 365 -22.56 5.73 -0.64
N ASP A 366 -23.40 4.85 -1.22
CA ASP A 366 -24.21 3.92 -0.45
C ASP A 366 -23.35 2.91 0.31
N VAL A 367 -22.25 2.45 -0.30
CA VAL A 367 -21.28 1.57 0.36
C VAL A 367 -20.53 2.31 1.45
N VAL A 368 -20.14 3.58 1.22
CA VAL A 368 -19.55 4.43 2.27
C VAL A 368 -20.50 4.55 3.45
N ASN A 369 -21.77 4.84 3.21
CA ASN A 369 -22.77 5.00 4.27
C ASN A 369 -23.03 3.69 5.03
N LYS A 370 -23.06 2.55 4.32
CA LYS A 370 -23.24 1.21 4.91
C LYS A 370 -22.16 0.87 5.95
N TYR A 371 -20.90 1.23 5.65
CA TYR A 371 -19.74 0.87 6.50
C TYR A 371 -19.27 2.00 7.40
N ARG A 372 -19.93 3.19 7.33
CA ARG A 372 -19.60 4.34 8.19
C ARG A 372 -19.77 3.99 9.66
N GLN A 373 -18.75 4.25 10.45
CA GLN A 373 -18.81 4.12 11.89
C GLN A 373 -19.47 5.37 12.52
N LYS A 374 -20.29 5.11 13.52
CA LYS A 374 -20.79 6.16 14.43
C LYS A 374 -19.85 6.23 15.63
N LYS A 375 -19.55 7.47 16.08
CA LYS A 375 -18.84 7.71 17.34
C LYS A 375 -19.62 7.13 18.52
#